data_0a15c8f67877e7d38ba24d1a8f7117ec
#
_entry.id   0a15c8f67877e7d38ba24d1a8f7117ec
#
_cell.length_a   1.000
_cell.length_b   1.000
_cell.length_c   1.000
_cell.angle_alpha   90.00
_cell.angle_beta   90.00
_cell.angle_gamma   90.00
#
_symmetry.space_group_name_H-M   'P 1'
#
loop_
_entity.id
_entity.type
_entity.pdbx_description
1 polymer ?
#
loop_
_entity_poly.entity_id
_entity_poly.type
_entity_poly.pdbx_seq_one_letter_code
_entity_poly.pdbx_strand_id
1 'polypeptide(L)'
;LQDKYLIVDGKQYLLGGRNTNDLFLGEYKDKEDRNIDREVLVCSDGTNSSTEALTAYFAKIWDSPCNKKISGNRRNLQKAQETLRTHYTELQGSYAEAYLPVDLERETLEAKSITLLSNPTSPENKAPVLWEQLSGIMKNGESILIETPYIICNNGMYETLAGFCEGGRRVQIMTNAIESGANPFGCTDYLNEKKNILATGSEVFEVSCGQSLHTKTILVDDHISMIGSYNLDLRSTYLDTELMLVIDCPELNQ
;
A
#
# COMPACT_ATOMS: atom_id res chain seq x y z
N LEU A 1 -12.42 -4.09 -3.69
CA LEU A 1 -11.44 -4.27 -2.60
C LEU A 1 -10.04 -4.09 -3.15
N GLN A 2 -9.27 -3.20 -2.55
CA GLN A 2 -7.85 -2.97 -2.90
C GLN A 2 -6.90 -3.33 -1.74
N ASP A 3 -7.46 -3.73 -0.61
CA ASP A 3 -6.69 -4.10 0.58
C ASP A 3 -5.76 -5.29 0.30
N LYS A 4 -4.54 -5.18 0.79
CA LYS A 4 -3.51 -6.22 0.67
C LYS A 4 -2.86 -6.42 2.02
N TYR A 5 -3.25 -7.49 2.68
CA TYR A 5 -2.70 -7.85 3.98
C TYR A 5 -2.77 -9.36 4.23
N LEU A 6 -1.93 -9.82 5.13
CA LEU A 6 -1.90 -11.18 5.65
C LEU A 6 -1.80 -11.11 7.17
N ILE A 7 -2.68 -11.78 7.89
CA ILE A 7 -2.65 -11.87 9.36
C ILE A 7 -2.26 -13.29 9.76
N VAL A 8 -1.30 -13.41 10.67
CA VAL A 8 -0.83 -14.69 11.20
C VAL A 8 -1.04 -14.73 12.70
N ASP A 9 -1.86 -15.69 13.16
CA ASP A 9 -2.16 -16.00 14.56
C ASP A 9 -2.62 -14.81 15.42
N GLY A 10 -3.09 -13.72 14.79
CA GLY A 10 -3.48 -12.49 15.48
C GLY A 10 -2.33 -11.74 16.17
N LYS A 11 -1.08 -12.06 15.83
CA LYS A 11 0.13 -11.49 16.43
C LYS A 11 1.01 -10.76 15.42
N GLN A 12 0.99 -11.21 14.18
CA GLN A 12 1.81 -10.67 13.11
C GLN A 12 0.93 -10.37 11.91
N TYR A 13 1.29 -9.34 11.17
CA TYR A 13 0.65 -9.08 9.88
C TYR A 13 1.59 -8.37 8.90
N LEU A 14 1.38 -8.66 7.62
CA LEU A 14 1.93 -7.88 6.50
C LEU A 14 0.82 -6.97 5.97
N LEU A 15 1.15 -5.74 5.65
CA LEU A 15 0.25 -4.79 4.99
C LEU A 15 1.04 -3.87 4.07
N GLY A 16 0.52 -3.62 2.88
CA GLY A 16 1.17 -2.73 1.92
C GLY A 16 0.44 -2.60 0.59
N GLY A 17 1.19 -2.22 -0.45
CA GLY A 17 0.68 -2.01 -1.80
C GLY A 17 0.75 -3.23 -2.71
N ARG A 18 1.51 -4.25 -2.33
CA ARG A 18 1.91 -5.37 -3.19
C ARG A 18 0.76 -6.30 -3.56
N ASN A 19 0.55 -6.53 -4.85
CA ASN A 19 -0.39 -7.54 -5.35
C ASN A 19 0.24 -8.94 -5.36
N THR A 20 -0.59 -9.97 -5.18
CA THR A 20 -0.15 -11.37 -5.24
C THR A 20 -0.10 -11.88 -6.68
N ASN A 21 0.90 -11.45 -7.43
CA ASN A 21 1.20 -11.94 -8.77
C ASN A 21 2.69 -11.81 -9.08
N ASP A 22 3.14 -12.37 -10.20
CA ASP A 22 4.56 -12.47 -10.56
C ASP A 22 5.27 -11.13 -10.74
N LEU A 23 4.56 -10.06 -11.10
CA LEU A 23 5.15 -8.72 -11.23
C LEU A 23 5.58 -8.14 -9.87
N PHE A 24 5.04 -8.65 -8.78
CA PHE A 24 5.31 -8.16 -7.43
C PHE A 24 6.09 -9.15 -6.56
N LEU A 25 5.83 -10.45 -6.71
CA LEU A 25 6.40 -11.50 -5.85
C LEU A 25 7.50 -12.30 -6.56
N GLY A 26 7.75 -11.97 -7.85
CA GLY A 26 8.51 -12.83 -8.72
C GLY A 26 10.02 -12.71 -8.55
N GLU A 27 10.63 -13.72 -8.01
CA GLU A 27 12.00 -14.04 -8.34
C GLU A 27 12.15 -14.73 -9.70
N TYR A 28 11.03 -15.09 -10.32
CA TYR A 28 10.94 -15.77 -11.62
C TYR A 28 10.97 -14.82 -12.83
N LYS A 29 10.86 -13.55 -12.59
CA LYS A 29 10.94 -12.51 -13.63
C LYS A 29 12.27 -11.79 -13.53
N ASP A 30 12.81 -11.37 -14.65
CA ASP A 30 13.95 -10.48 -14.68
C ASP A 30 13.66 -9.24 -13.82
N LYS A 31 14.67 -8.72 -13.13
CA LYS A 31 14.51 -7.60 -12.19
C LYS A 31 13.85 -6.39 -12.86
N GLU A 32 14.08 -6.21 -14.15
CA GLU A 32 13.57 -5.11 -14.98
C GLU A 32 12.05 -5.17 -15.17
N ASP A 33 11.45 -6.36 -15.08
CA ASP A 33 10.00 -6.55 -15.25
C ASP A 33 9.20 -6.41 -13.96
N ARG A 34 9.85 -6.23 -12.80
CA ARG A 34 9.18 -6.19 -11.51
C ARG A 34 8.75 -4.79 -11.14
N ASN A 35 7.58 -4.69 -10.52
CA ASN A 35 7.15 -3.44 -9.90
C ASN A 35 7.88 -3.21 -8.57
N ILE A 36 8.25 -1.96 -8.32
CA ILE A 36 8.78 -1.52 -7.03
C ILE A 36 7.58 -1.27 -6.11
N ASP A 37 7.52 -1.99 -4.99
CA ASP A 37 6.46 -1.82 -4.01
C ASP A 37 6.98 -1.97 -2.58
N ARG A 38 6.17 -1.53 -1.61
CA ARG A 38 6.53 -1.53 -0.19
C ARG A 38 5.46 -2.21 0.64
N GLU A 39 5.91 -3.00 1.60
CA GLU A 39 5.09 -3.65 2.62
C GLU A 39 5.74 -3.47 3.98
N VAL A 40 4.94 -3.54 5.02
CA VAL A 40 5.40 -3.53 6.40
C VAL A 40 5.00 -4.83 7.07
N LEU A 41 5.97 -5.50 7.68
CA LEU A 41 5.72 -6.57 8.63
C LEU A 41 5.61 -5.95 10.03
N VAL A 42 4.47 -6.13 10.66
CA VAL A 42 4.24 -5.74 12.05
C VAL A 42 4.22 -6.98 12.92
N CYS A 43 5.06 -6.97 13.95
CA CYS A 43 5.10 -8.00 14.98
C CYS A 43 4.54 -7.43 16.28
N SER A 44 3.69 -8.20 16.96
CA SER A 44 3.06 -7.81 18.21
C SER A 44 3.18 -8.96 19.20
N ASP A 45 3.36 -8.61 20.47
CA ASP A 45 3.26 -9.54 21.59
C ASP A 45 1.80 -9.92 21.93
N GLY A 46 0.83 -9.39 21.18
CA GLY A 46 -0.61 -9.57 21.38
C GLY A 46 -1.32 -8.39 22.04
N THR A 47 -0.60 -7.30 22.32
CA THR A 47 -1.16 -6.07 22.95
C THR A 47 -1.28 -4.90 21.96
N ASN A 48 -0.87 -5.08 20.73
CA ASN A 48 -0.84 -4.02 19.73
C ASN A 48 -2.23 -3.71 19.16
N SER A 49 -2.70 -2.48 19.36
CA SER A 49 -4.01 -2.01 18.90
C SER A 49 -4.19 -2.07 17.37
N SER A 50 -3.12 -1.95 16.58
CA SER A 50 -3.22 -2.05 15.12
C SER A 50 -3.51 -3.47 14.65
N THR A 51 -2.99 -4.50 15.34
CA THR A 51 -3.30 -5.91 15.06
C THR A 51 -4.77 -6.23 15.36
N GLU A 52 -5.28 -5.73 16.49
CA GLU A 52 -6.69 -5.86 16.86
C GLU A 52 -7.60 -5.12 15.85
N ALA A 53 -7.23 -3.91 15.46
CA ALA A 53 -7.98 -3.12 14.47
C ALA A 53 -8.03 -3.81 13.11
N LEU A 54 -6.91 -4.37 12.62
CA LEU A 54 -6.85 -5.10 11.35
C LEU A 54 -7.65 -6.40 11.42
N THR A 55 -7.61 -7.13 12.54
CA THR A 55 -8.42 -8.34 12.76
C THR A 55 -9.91 -8.02 12.75
N ALA A 56 -10.32 -6.95 13.42
CA ALA A 56 -11.70 -6.49 13.41
C ALA A 56 -12.15 -6.02 12.01
N TYR A 57 -11.27 -5.34 11.28
CA TYR A 57 -11.52 -4.97 9.89
C TYR A 57 -11.71 -6.20 8.99
N PHE A 58 -10.84 -7.21 9.12
CA PHE A 58 -11.00 -8.47 8.39
C PHE A 58 -12.34 -9.13 8.67
N ALA A 59 -12.75 -9.25 9.94
CA ALA A 59 -14.03 -9.83 10.32
C ALA A 59 -15.21 -9.08 9.67
N LYS A 60 -15.15 -7.75 9.67
CA LYS A 60 -16.18 -6.92 9.01
C LYS A 60 -16.26 -7.16 7.50
N ILE A 61 -15.12 -7.31 6.83
CA ILE A 61 -15.09 -7.63 5.39
C ILE A 61 -15.60 -9.06 5.16
N TRP A 62 -15.16 -10.03 5.99
CA TRP A 62 -15.56 -11.42 5.87
C TRP A 62 -17.06 -11.65 6.03
N ASP A 63 -17.68 -10.96 6.99
CA ASP A 63 -19.11 -11.06 7.30
C ASP A 63 -19.99 -10.17 6.42
N SER A 64 -19.40 -9.48 5.44
CA SER A 64 -20.14 -8.61 4.52
C SER A 64 -21.22 -9.40 3.75
N PRO A 65 -22.44 -8.87 3.62
CA PRO A 65 -23.50 -9.49 2.83
C PRO A 65 -23.17 -9.58 1.34
N CYS A 66 -22.15 -8.83 0.87
CA CYS A 66 -21.66 -8.90 -0.50
C CYS A 66 -20.82 -10.16 -0.77
N ASN A 67 -20.39 -10.87 0.28
CA ASN A 67 -19.60 -12.08 0.13
C ASN A 67 -20.47 -13.27 -0.26
N LYS A 68 -19.95 -14.07 -1.19
CA LYS A 68 -20.58 -15.31 -1.62
C LYS A 68 -19.66 -16.49 -1.40
N LYS A 69 -20.15 -17.52 -0.74
CA LYS A 69 -19.43 -18.79 -0.61
C LYS A 69 -19.32 -19.43 -1.99
N ILE A 70 -18.09 -19.68 -2.43
CA ILE A 70 -17.82 -20.44 -3.65
C ILE A 70 -17.61 -21.90 -3.28
N SER A 71 -18.37 -22.82 -3.90
CA SER A 71 -18.15 -24.26 -3.78
C SER A 71 -17.30 -24.72 -4.96
N GLY A 72 -16.11 -25.23 -4.68
CA GLY A 72 -15.22 -25.79 -5.69
C GLY A 72 -15.69 -27.18 -6.19
N ASN A 73 -15.28 -27.53 -7.42
CA ASN A 73 -15.44 -28.87 -7.95
C ASN A 73 -14.35 -29.77 -7.34
N ARG A 74 -14.76 -30.75 -6.52
CA ARG A 74 -13.84 -31.68 -5.85
C ARG A 74 -13.14 -32.68 -6.80
N ARG A 75 -13.56 -32.77 -8.08
CA ARG A 75 -13.04 -33.78 -9.03
C ARG A 75 -11.55 -33.67 -9.32
N ASN A 76 -10.97 -32.50 -9.19
CA ASN A 76 -9.55 -32.24 -9.47
C ASN A 76 -8.74 -31.81 -8.24
N LEU A 77 -9.32 -31.92 -7.03
CA LEU A 77 -8.67 -31.43 -5.81
C LEU A 77 -7.33 -32.15 -5.54
N GLN A 78 -7.31 -33.48 -5.69
CA GLN A 78 -6.10 -34.26 -5.45
C GLN A 78 -4.97 -33.88 -6.42
N LYS A 79 -5.27 -33.76 -7.72
CA LYS A 79 -4.29 -33.33 -8.73
C LYS A 79 -3.77 -31.92 -8.44
N ALA A 80 -4.65 -30.99 -8.06
CA ALA A 80 -4.25 -29.63 -7.70
C ALA A 80 -3.35 -29.62 -6.46
N GLN A 81 -3.65 -30.41 -5.45
CA GLN A 81 -2.81 -30.55 -4.25
C GLN A 81 -1.43 -31.15 -4.57
N GLU A 82 -1.38 -32.17 -5.42
CA GLU A 82 -0.10 -32.78 -5.88
C GLU A 82 0.73 -31.76 -6.65
N THR A 83 0.13 -30.99 -7.56
CA THR A 83 0.82 -29.94 -8.31
C THR A 83 1.39 -28.87 -7.36
N LEU A 84 0.58 -28.36 -6.43
CA LEU A 84 1.03 -27.36 -5.46
C LEU A 84 2.16 -27.87 -4.56
N ARG A 85 2.07 -29.13 -4.09
CA ARG A 85 3.15 -29.74 -3.30
C ARG A 85 4.44 -29.88 -4.07
N THR A 86 4.37 -30.30 -5.34
CA THR A 86 5.53 -30.42 -6.21
C THR A 86 6.21 -29.06 -6.36
N HIS A 87 5.47 -28.03 -6.75
CA HIS A 87 6.00 -26.67 -6.87
C HIS A 87 6.59 -26.14 -5.56
N TYR A 88 5.92 -26.39 -4.43
CA TYR A 88 6.44 -25.97 -3.12
C TYR A 88 7.77 -26.65 -2.80
N THR A 89 7.91 -27.94 -3.08
CA THR A 89 9.17 -28.68 -2.87
C THR A 89 10.27 -28.19 -3.79
N GLU A 90 9.96 -27.90 -5.05
CA GLU A 90 10.90 -27.31 -6.02
C GLU A 90 11.39 -25.93 -5.55
N LEU A 91 10.48 -25.09 -5.06
CA LEU A 91 10.82 -23.78 -4.52
C LEU A 91 11.69 -23.87 -3.27
N GLN A 92 11.38 -24.79 -2.35
CA GLN A 92 12.22 -25.02 -1.17
C GLN A 92 13.64 -25.47 -1.55
N GLY A 93 13.78 -26.26 -2.62
CA GLY A 93 15.10 -26.67 -3.13
C GLY A 93 15.87 -25.52 -3.81
N SER A 94 15.17 -24.69 -4.58
CA SER A 94 15.76 -23.57 -5.32
C SER A 94 16.09 -22.36 -4.45
N TYR A 95 15.32 -22.14 -3.39
CA TYR A 95 15.40 -20.95 -2.52
C TYR A 95 15.50 -21.35 -1.04
N ALA A 96 16.36 -22.31 -0.72
CA ALA A 96 16.47 -22.87 0.63
C ALA A 96 16.68 -21.80 1.71
N GLU A 97 17.41 -20.73 1.40
CA GLU A 97 17.68 -19.63 2.34
C GLU A 97 16.40 -18.86 2.73
N ALA A 98 15.41 -18.75 1.82
CA ALA A 98 14.14 -18.08 2.10
C ALA A 98 13.26 -18.83 3.12
N TYR A 99 13.58 -20.10 3.39
CA TYR A 99 12.87 -20.94 4.36
C TYR A 99 13.60 -21.08 5.69
N LEU A 100 14.71 -20.38 5.87
CA LEU A 100 15.38 -20.33 7.16
C LEU A 100 14.55 -19.55 8.18
N PRO A 101 14.57 -19.96 9.46
CA PRO A 101 13.93 -19.21 10.52
C PRO A 101 14.48 -17.78 10.61
N VAL A 102 13.59 -16.80 10.68
CA VAL A 102 13.94 -15.39 10.87
C VAL A 102 13.70 -15.02 12.33
N ASP A 103 14.70 -14.43 12.96
CA ASP A 103 14.55 -13.82 14.29
C ASP A 103 13.89 -12.45 14.14
N LEU A 104 12.55 -12.43 14.24
CA LEU A 104 11.77 -11.23 14.02
C LEU A 104 12.03 -10.14 15.07
N GLU A 105 12.39 -10.49 16.30
CA GLU A 105 12.73 -9.50 17.33
C GLU A 105 14.01 -8.73 16.96
N ARG A 106 14.97 -9.43 16.38
CA ARG A 106 16.24 -8.82 15.94
C ARG A 106 16.08 -8.03 14.65
N GLU A 107 15.22 -8.47 13.75
CA GLU A 107 15.08 -7.90 12.39
C GLU A 107 13.99 -6.81 12.31
N THR A 108 13.29 -6.52 13.40
CA THR A 108 12.28 -5.46 13.45
C THR A 108 12.74 -4.25 14.25
N LEU A 109 12.15 -3.10 13.94
CA LEU A 109 12.37 -1.84 14.64
C LEU A 109 11.27 -1.61 15.66
N GLU A 110 11.58 -1.00 16.78
CA GLU A 110 10.58 -0.59 17.76
C GLU A 110 9.89 0.71 17.30
N ALA A 111 8.59 0.64 17.07
CA ALA A 111 7.79 1.82 16.74
C ALA A 111 7.12 2.38 17.99
N LYS A 112 7.16 3.71 18.15
CA LYS A 112 6.48 4.42 19.23
C LYS A 112 4.96 4.24 19.16
N SER A 113 4.40 4.22 17.95
CA SER A 113 2.99 3.92 17.72
C SER A 113 2.77 3.41 16.29
N ILE A 114 1.75 2.54 16.15
CA ILE A 114 1.24 2.08 14.86
C ILE A 114 -0.28 2.19 14.89
N THR A 115 -0.85 2.95 13.96
CA THR A 115 -2.30 3.16 13.84
C THR A 115 -2.78 2.70 12.47
N LEU A 116 -3.84 1.89 12.43
CA LEU A 116 -4.51 1.50 11.19
C LEU A 116 -5.59 2.52 10.82
N LEU A 117 -5.52 3.04 9.62
CA LEU A 117 -6.55 3.85 8.99
C LEU A 117 -7.21 3.07 7.87
N SER A 118 -8.50 3.26 7.64
CA SER A 118 -9.25 2.57 6.60
C SER A 118 -10.34 3.43 5.97
N ASN A 119 -10.59 3.20 4.69
CA ASN A 119 -11.80 3.70 4.05
C ASN A 119 -13.05 2.96 4.57
N PRO A 120 -14.23 3.59 4.48
CA PRO A 120 -15.50 2.90 4.72
C PRO A 120 -15.64 1.65 3.85
N THR A 121 -16.21 0.58 4.41
CA THR A 121 -16.37 -0.72 3.73
C THR A 121 -17.69 -0.86 2.96
N SER A 122 -18.55 0.16 2.98
CA SER A 122 -19.81 0.15 2.23
C SER A 122 -19.55 0.07 0.71
N PRO A 123 -20.41 -0.60 -0.06
CA PRO A 123 -20.26 -0.70 -1.51
C PRO A 123 -20.69 0.58 -2.27
N GLU A 124 -21.28 1.53 -1.59
CA GLU A 124 -21.74 2.81 -2.16
C GLU A 124 -20.59 3.83 -2.23
N ASN A 125 -20.82 4.93 -2.94
CA ASN A 125 -19.88 6.06 -2.94
C ASN A 125 -19.56 6.48 -1.50
N LYS A 126 -18.28 6.60 -1.22
CA LYS A 126 -17.78 6.84 0.14
C LYS A 126 -17.47 8.31 0.35
N ALA A 127 -17.61 8.76 1.59
CA ALA A 127 -16.94 9.98 2.02
C ALA A 127 -15.42 9.75 1.98
N PRO A 128 -14.59 10.76 1.70
CA PRO A 128 -13.14 10.65 1.56
C PRO A 128 -12.43 10.54 2.93
N VAL A 129 -12.92 9.65 3.79
CA VAL A 129 -12.50 9.55 5.20
C VAL A 129 -10.99 9.33 5.32
N LEU A 130 -10.46 8.41 4.52
CA LEU A 130 -9.03 8.11 4.57
C LEU A 130 -8.19 9.31 4.08
N TRP A 131 -8.61 9.97 3.00
CA TRP A 131 -7.93 11.19 2.53
C TRP A 131 -7.96 12.31 3.59
N GLU A 132 -9.10 12.52 4.24
CA GLU A 132 -9.23 13.53 5.30
C GLU A 132 -8.31 13.23 6.49
N GLN A 133 -8.17 11.96 6.87
CA GLN A 133 -7.26 11.53 7.94
C GLN A 133 -5.80 11.71 7.53
N LEU A 134 -5.41 11.24 6.33
CA LEU A 134 -4.04 11.37 5.82
C LEU A 134 -3.63 12.84 5.66
N SER A 135 -4.49 13.65 5.05
CA SER A 135 -4.24 15.10 4.88
C SER A 135 -4.19 15.84 6.21
N GLY A 136 -5.01 15.41 7.19
CA GLY A 136 -4.96 15.94 8.57
C GLY A 136 -3.62 15.69 9.25
N ILE A 137 -2.98 14.53 9.02
CA ILE A 137 -1.64 14.22 9.53
C ILE A 137 -0.59 15.06 8.78
N MET A 138 -0.64 15.08 7.45
CA MET A 138 0.27 15.86 6.61
C MET A 138 0.26 17.35 6.99
N LYS A 139 -0.90 17.89 7.34
CA LYS A 139 -1.07 19.28 7.77
C LYS A 139 -0.20 19.67 8.98
N ASN A 140 0.17 18.72 9.82
CA ASN A 140 0.94 18.97 11.04
C ASN A 140 2.46 18.95 10.81
N GLY A 141 2.92 18.48 9.64
CA GLY A 141 4.34 18.44 9.29
C GLY A 141 4.81 19.65 8.52
N GLU A 142 6.12 19.81 8.39
CA GLU A 142 6.80 20.82 7.58
C GLU A 142 7.28 20.26 6.24
N SER A 143 7.65 18.98 6.20
CA SER A 143 8.11 18.26 5.01
C SER A 143 7.22 17.06 4.74
N ILE A 144 6.74 16.94 3.51
CA ILE A 144 5.84 15.87 3.06
C ILE A 144 6.42 15.26 1.78
N LEU A 145 6.67 13.96 1.78
CA LEU A 145 7.02 13.20 0.59
C LEU A 145 5.91 12.18 0.31
N ILE A 146 5.34 12.20 -0.88
CA ILE A 146 4.30 11.28 -1.33
C ILE A 146 4.87 10.42 -2.45
N GLU A 147 4.87 9.10 -2.28
CA GLU A 147 5.15 8.13 -3.33
C GLU A 147 3.85 7.47 -3.76
N THR A 148 3.52 7.57 -5.05
CA THR A 148 2.29 7.00 -5.61
C THR A 148 2.48 6.63 -7.08
N PRO A 149 1.85 5.55 -7.58
CA PRO A 149 2.01 5.15 -8.98
C PRO A 149 1.58 6.22 -9.99
N TYR A 150 0.57 7.00 -9.64
CA TYR A 150 -0.01 8.09 -10.43
C TYR A 150 -0.80 9.04 -9.54
N ILE A 151 -1.13 10.21 -10.07
CA ILE A 151 -1.84 11.27 -9.35
C ILE A 151 -3.07 11.65 -10.17
N ILE A 152 -4.27 11.37 -9.65
CA ILE A 152 -5.56 11.64 -10.30
C ILE A 152 -6.53 12.16 -9.25
N CYS A 153 -6.46 13.44 -8.96
CA CYS A 153 -7.19 14.09 -7.87
C CYS A 153 -8.38 14.91 -8.39
N ASN A 154 -9.31 15.24 -7.52
CA ASN A 154 -10.28 16.29 -7.77
C ASN A 154 -9.78 17.65 -7.29
N ASN A 155 -10.54 18.69 -7.58
CA ASN A 155 -10.17 20.06 -7.22
C ASN A 155 -9.91 20.23 -5.71
N GLY A 156 -10.73 19.62 -4.84
CA GLY A 156 -10.58 19.72 -3.40
C GLY A 156 -9.28 19.07 -2.88
N MET A 157 -8.85 17.97 -3.50
CA MET A 157 -7.57 17.33 -3.18
C MET A 157 -6.40 18.21 -3.67
N TYR A 158 -6.48 18.79 -4.86
CA TYR A 158 -5.47 19.74 -5.36
C TYR A 158 -5.41 21.01 -4.52
N GLU A 159 -6.55 21.56 -4.12
CA GLU A 159 -6.63 22.71 -3.19
C GLU A 159 -5.97 22.40 -1.85
N THR A 160 -6.14 21.18 -1.34
CA THR A 160 -5.48 20.73 -0.10
C THR A 160 -3.96 20.71 -0.26
N LEU A 161 -3.44 20.14 -1.35
CA LEU A 161 -2.00 20.12 -1.64
C LEU A 161 -1.45 21.55 -1.84
N ALA A 162 -2.16 22.39 -2.58
CA ALA A 162 -1.80 23.79 -2.76
C ALA A 162 -1.75 24.54 -1.43
N GLY A 163 -2.74 24.34 -0.55
CA GLY A 163 -2.79 24.92 0.77
C GLY A 163 -1.61 24.51 1.67
N PHE A 164 -1.05 23.31 1.50
CA PHE A 164 0.19 22.92 2.18
C PHE A 164 1.38 23.75 1.69
N CYS A 165 1.54 23.89 0.37
CA CYS A 165 2.62 24.67 -0.23
C CYS A 165 2.50 26.15 0.13
N GLU A 166 1.32 26.75 0.03
CA GLU A 166 1.02 28.13 0.42
C GLU A 166 1.29 28.39 1.90
N GLY A 167 1.04 27.37 2.74
CA GLY A 167 1.35 27.38 4.17
C GLY A 167 2.85 27.23 4.49
N GLY A 168 3.72 27.19 3.46
CA GLY A 168 5.16 27.09 3.62
C GLY A 168 5.72 25.68 3.80
N ARG A 169 4.89 24.64 3.66
CA ARG A 169 5.33 23.24 3.73
C ARG A 169 6.02 22.82 2.44
N ARG A 170 7.06 22.02 2.56
CA ARG A 170 7.70 21.39 1.41
C ARG A 170 6.93 20.14 1.02
N VAL A 171 6.28 20.16 -0.13
CA VAL A 171 5.53 18.99 -0.65
C VAL A 171 6.25 18.43 -1.87
N GLN A 172 6.69 17.19 -1.78
CA GLN A 172 7.34 16.45 -2.85
C GLN A 172 6.50 15.26 -3.23
N ILE A 173 6.32 15.02 -4.52
CA ILE A 173 5.54 13.88 -5.02
C ILE A 173 6.40 13.10 -6.01
N MET A 174 6.61 11.83 -5.73
CA MET A 174 7.31 10.88 -6.59
C MET A 174 6.29 9.97 -7.27
N THR A 175 6.31 9.92 -8.58
CA THR A 175 5.39 9.10 -9.40
C THR A 175 6.10 8.49 -10.60
N ASN A 176 5.46 7.60 -11.34
CA ASN A 176 6.05 7.04 -12.55
C ASN A 176 6.20 8.10 -13.65
N ALA A 177 7.32 8.06 -14.34
CA ALA A 177 7.38 8.54 -15.71
C ALA A 177 6.46 7.68 -16.59
N ILE A 178 5.98 8.25 -17.69
CA ILE A 178 4.98 7.58 -18.56
C ILE A 178 5.50 6.26 -19.10
N GLU A 179 6.76 6.23 -19.51
CA GLU A 179 7.42 5.05 -20.03
C GLU A 179 7.66 3.95 -18.99
N SER A 180 7.64 4.28 -17.70
CA SER A 180 7.85 3.33 -16.60
C SER A 180 6.55 2.83 -15.97
N GLY A 181 5.41 3.45 -16.27
CA GLY A 181 4.13 3.11 -15.65
C GLY A 181 3.54 1.82 -16.19
N ALA A 182 3.27 0.86 -15.31
CA ALA A 182 2.65 -0.41 -15.67
C ALA A 182 1.15 -0.30 -16.02
N ASN A 183 0.50 0.82 -15.70
CA ASN A 183 -0.92 1.06 -15.98
C ASN A 183 -1.08 2.18 -17.04
N PRO A 184 -1.32 1.84 -18.33
CA PRO A 184 -1.46 2.83 -19.40
C PRO A 184 -2.58 3.84 -19.17
N PHE A 185 -3.69 3.43 -18.56
CA PHE A 185 -4.81 4.32 -18.26
C PHE A 185 -4.43 5.33 -17.16
N GLY A 186 -3.81 4.85 -16.07
CA GLY A 186 -3.33 5.74 -15.00
C GLY A 186 -2.28 6.73 -15.49
N CYS A 187 -1.39 6.31 -16.39
CA CYS A 187 -0.39 7.19 -17.00
C CYS A 187 -1.03 8.26 -17.90
N THR A 188 -2.06 7.88 -18.68
CA THR A 188 -2.79 8.83 -19.54
C THR A 188 -3.55 9.86 -18.72
N ASP A 189 -4.25 9.40 -17.68
CA ASP A 189 -4.99 10.29 -16.77
C ASP A 189 -4.04 11.23 -16.02
N TYR A 190 -2.91 10.72 -15.55
CA TYR A 190 -1.86 11.54 -14.94
C TYR A 190 -1.38 12.67 -15.88
N LEU A 191 -1.16 12.35 -17.18
CA LEU A 191 -0.77 13.36 -18.16
C LEU A 191 -1.79 14.49 -18.30
N ASN A 192 -3.07 14.13 -18.33
CA ASN A 192 -4.15 15.11 -18.43
C ASN A 192 -4.19 16.01 -17.18
N GLU A 193 -3.86 15.47 -16.01
CA GLU A 193 -3.87 16.18 -14.73
C GLU A 193 -2.56 16.92 -14.42
N LYS A 194 -1.48 16.67 -15.15
CA LYS A 194 -0.13 17.20 -14.85
C LYS A 194 -0.10 18.72 -14.63
N LYS A 195 -0.89 19.47 -15.40
CA LYS A 195 -0.99 20.92 -15.24
C LYS A 195 -1.60 21.32 -13.89
N ASN A 196 -2.62 20.61 -13.45
CA ASN A 196 -3.29 20.85 -12.17
C ASN A 196 -2.37 20.47 -11.01
N ILE A 197 -1.63 19.38 -11.14
CA ILE A 197 -0.66 18.91 -10.15
C ILE A 197 0.45 19.97 -9.95
N LEU A 198 1.06 20.44 -11.04
CA LEU A 198 2.12 21.46 -10.98
C LEU A 198 1.60 22.80 -10.44
N ALA A 199 0.33 23.12 -10.68
CA ALA A 199 -0.29 24.35 -10.16
C ALA A 199 -0.45 24.33 -8.62
N THR A 200 -0.35 23.18 -7.95
CA THR A 200 -0.36 23.09 -6.49
C THR A 200 0.89 23.69 -5.83
N GLY A 201 1.97 23.86 -6.58
CA GLY A 201 3.27 24.25 -6.03
C GLY A 201 4.11 23.09 -5.50
N SER A 202 3.61 21.84 -5.59
CA SER A 202 4.38 20.67 -5.21
C SER A 202 5.55 20.40 -6.16
N GLU A 203 6.67 19.92 -5.61
CA GLU A 203 7.81 19.43 -6.41
C GLU A 203 7.48 18.00 -6.91
N VAL A 204 7.37 17.81 -8.21
CA VAL A 204 7.02 16.50 -8.80
C VAL A 204 8.24 15.86 -9.44
N PHE A 205 8.51 14.60 -9.04
CA PHE A 205 9.60 13.77 -9.57
C PHE A 205 9.01 12.58 -10.32
N GLU A 206 9.34 12.48 -11.61
CA GLU A 206 8.96 11.33 -12.45
C GLU A 206 10.09 10.31 -12.46
N VAL A 207 9.79 9.10 -11.97
CA VAL A 207 10.76 8.00 -11.89
C VAL A 207 10.81 7.25 -13.20
N SER A 208 11.99 7.26 -13.83
CA SER A 208 12.30 6.55 -15.08
C SER A 208 13.48 5.61 -14.86
N CYS A 209 13.23 4.47 -14.19
CA CYS A 209 14.27 3.49 -13.86
C CYS A 209 14.06 2.12 -14.53
N GLY A 210 13.16 2.03 -15.51
CA GLY A 210 12.79 0.77 -16.18
C GLY A 210 11.81 -0.09 -15.39
N GLN A 211 11.63 0.15 -14.09
CA GLN A 211 10.65 -0.55 -13.25
C GLN A 211 9.50 0.38 -12.90
N SER A 212 8.28 -0.16 -12.81
CA SER A 212 7.12 0.62 -12.38
C SER A 212 7.12 0.81 -10.87
N LEU A 213 7.08 2.07 -10.43
CA LEU A 213 6.83 2.43 -9.04
C LEU A 213 5.37 2.15 -8.70
N HIS A 214 5.14 1.27 -7.72
CA HIS A 214 3.78 0.95 -7.29
C HIS A 214 3.57 1.18 -5.78
N THR A 215 4.56 1.75 -5.10
CA THR A 215 4.49 2.10 -3.68
C THR A 215 3.38 3.12 -3.41
N LYS A 216 2.79 3.03 -2.24
CA LYS A 216 1.87 4.03 -1.69
C LYS A 216 2.37 4.36 -0.30
N THR A 217 3.20 5.38 -0.27
CA THR A 217 3.89 5.82 0.95
C THR A 217 3.79 7.33 1.07
N ILE A 218 3.53 7.81 2.27
CA ILE A 218 3.60 9.22 2.61
C ILE A 218 4.52 9.34 3.81
N LEU A 219 5.59 10.11 3.68
CA LEU A 219 6.49 10.44 4.77
C LEU A 219 6.20 11.86 5.22
N VAL A 220 6.12 12.08 6.53
CA VAL A 220 5.93 13.39 7.12
C VAL A 220 7.06 13.64 8.11
N ASP A 221 7.81 14.69 7.86
CA ASP A 221 9.03 15.05 8.59
C ASP A 221 10.03 13.87 8.61
N ASP A 222 10.66 13.61 9.75
CA ASP A 222 11.71 12.60 9.93
C ASP A 222 11.26 11.39 10.77
N HIS A 223 9.97 11.25 11.06
CA HIS A 223 9.50 10.22 12.00
C HIS A 223 8.17 9.56 11.65
N ILE A 224 7.29 10.16 10.85
CA ILE A 224 6.01 9.55 10.47
C ILE A 224 6.10 8.94 9.08
N SER A 225 5.81 7.64 9.01
CA SER A 225 5.64 6.90 7.76
C SER A 225 4.21 6.40 7.65
N MET A 226 3.54 6.72 6.54
CA MET A 226 2.22 6.19 6.22
C MET A 226 2.36 5.26 5.02
N ILE A 227 2.08 3.97 5.20
CA ILE A 227 2.33 2.92 4.19
C ILE A 227 1.08 2.06 4.05
N GLY A 228 0.69 1.74 2.81
CA GLY A 228 -0.47 0.87 2.60
C GLY A 228 -0.88 0.70 1.16
N SER A 229 -2.19 0.66 0.93
CA SER A 229 -2.77 0.38 -0.39
C SER A 229 -3.34 1.61 -1.12
N TYR A 230 -3.46 2.76 -0.44
CA TYR A 230 -4.12 3.97 -0.94
C TYR A 230 -3.29 4.68 -2.02
N ASN A 231 -3.80 4.72 -3.24
CA ASN A 231 -3.27 5.58 -4.29
C ASN A 231 -3.79 7.01 -4.15
N LEU A 232 -3.01 7.98 -4.61
CA LEU A 232 -3.48 9.36 -4.70
C LEU A 232 -4.40 9.54 -5.93
N ASP A 233 -5.55 8.86 -5.89
CA ASP A 233 -6.55 8.88 -6.95
C ASP A 233 -8.00 8.86 -6.44
N LEU A 234 -8.93 9.14 -7.36
CA LEU A 234 -10.35 9.21 -7.05
C LEU A 234 -10.97 7.86 -6.68
N ARG A 235 -10.44 6.76 -7.24
CA ARG A 235 -10.95 5.42 -6.91
C ARG A 235 -10.60 5.04 -5.48
N SER A 236 -9.35 5.22 -5.10
CA SER A 236 -8.89 4.98 -3.73
C SER A 236 -9.61 5.89 -2.74
N THR A 237 -9.92 7.12 -3.14
CA THR A 237 -10.57 8.10 -2.26
C THR A 237 -12.05 7.82 -2.05
N TYR A 238 -12.81 7.46 -3.10
CA TYR A 238 -14.28 7.46 -3.06
C TYR A 238 -14.94 6.09 -3.32
N LEU A 239 -14.21 5.11 -3.86
CA LEU A 239 -14.80 3.85 -4.32
C LEU A 239 -14.21 2.62 -3.65
N ASP A 240 -12.89 2.52 -3.61
CA ASP A 240 -12.23 1.31 -3.14
C ASP A 240 -12.14 1.25 -1.61
N THR A 241 -12.05 0.06 -1.06
CA THR A 241 -11.56 -0.14 0.29
C THR A 241 -10.04 0.00 0.25
N GLU A 242 -9.50 0.75 1.18
CA GLU A 242 -8.06 1.00 1.28
C GLU A 242 -7.65 0.99 2.75
N LEU A 243 -6.43 0.58 3.00
CA LEU A 243 -5.81 0.56 4.31
C LEU A 243 -4.49 1.32 4.29
N MET A 244 -4.22 2.08 5.33
CA MET A 244 -2.93 2.73 5.57
C MET A 244 -2.51 2.53 7.02
N LEU A 245 -1.24 2.20 7.23
CA LEU A 245 -0.61 2.24 8.55
C LEU A 245 0.06 3.60 8.74
N VAL A 246 -0.19 4.24 9.86
CA VAL A 246 0.54 5.42 10.33
C VAL A 246 1.50 4.95 11.40
N ILE A 247 2.79 5.07 11.14
CA ILE A 247 3.88 4.53 11.96
C ILE A 247 4.75 5.69 12.44
N ASP A 248 4.83 5.88 13.74
CA ASP A 248 5.77 6.82 14.36
C ASP A 248 7.05 6.05 14.73
N CYS A 249 8.03 6.10 13.82
CA CYS A 249 9.31 5.42 13.93
C CYS A 249 10.35 6.15 13.05
N PRO A 250 11.26 6.96 13.65
CA PRO A 250 12.28 7.68 12.90
C PRO A 250 13.22 6.77 12.10
N GLU A 251 13.55 5.61 12.63
CA GLU A 251 14.46 4.66 11.97
C GLU A 251 13.81 4.03 10.71
N LEU A 252 12.49 3.87 10.69
CA LEU A 252 11.76 3.39 9.51
C LEU A 252 11.58 4.49 8.46
N ASN A 253 11.56 5.74 8.88
CA ASN A 253 11.30 6.91 8.02
C ASN A 253 12.52 7.29 7.15
N GLN A 254 13.72 6.92 7.56
CA GLN A 254 14.99 7.17 6.85
C GLN A 254 15.14 6.28 5.60
#